data_2f6df7ad88c23b7ae78b3ae823f6b19a
#
_entry.id   2f6df7ad88c23b7ae78b3ae823f6b19a
#
_cell.length_a   1.000
_cell.length_b   1.000
_cell.length_c   1.000
_cell.angle_alpha   90.00
_cell.angle_beta   90.00
_cell.angle_gamma   90.00
#
_symmetry.space_group_name_H-M   'P 1'
#
loop_
_entity.id
_entity.type
_entity.pdbx_description
1 polymer ?
#
loop_
_entity_poly.entity_id
_entity_poly.type
_entity_poly.pdbx_seq_one_letter_code
_entity_poly.pdbx_strand_id
1 'polypeptide(L)'
;MNNPLDTTLVDSAIRFAVDAHSGTERRGKGFPYIIHPLEAMEIVATITNDPEMLAAAVLHDTVEDTDVTTEDIRKTFGERVARLVVSDTSDSTLGWRERRRGVMDRLARSAWEDKVVAIGDKLSNLRAVYRDYKQGGESFWSRFHAPNGKEDYEWYYRELGWALIDLSETEAYREYMDLLEKTFGKEISAPHQIDIREYEESGAGYNAVSYNYRYGKTMVKMYREGVDRAVPEQELRQSRNVRSLGLNTPLAGRLVWDGKRYGAEFVRVEGKRSFARAISQNPEDLTLYAERFAYLCKELHNTPCSQNDFESEVDFYHRIINQNTDYSASEKQRLHEFVNQVPVEYTCIHGDLHIGNILTANGKDFWIDLGDFRWGNHWFDLGMLYFVCKCWAEEPVFELFHISKVQMAQVWDVFARIYFSTDAPGTLSEIERKVRPFAALKLLHLKTLGLHYPEGDGMIRKELLGEL
;
A
#
# COMPACT_ATOMS: atom_id res chain seq x y z
N MET A 1 25.70 10.16 32.08
CA MET A 1 26.59 8.99 32.11
C MET A 1 25.77 7.83 31.64
N ASN A 2 26.06 7.31 30.45
CA ASN A 2 25.35 6.11 29.95
C ASN A 2 25.80 4.93 30.82
N ASN A 3 24.86 4.23 31.47
CA ASN A 3 25.14 2.93 32.05
C ASN A 3 25.75 2.02 30.97
N PRO A 4 26.79 1.25 31.28
CA PRO A 4 27.33 0.27 30.36
C PRO A 4 26.19 -0.70 29.97
N LEU A 5 26.11 -1.06 28.68
CA LEU A 5 25.15 -2.03 28.18
C LEU A 5 25.38 -3.38 28.88
N ASP A 6 24.35 -3.93 29.52
CA ASP A 6 24.41 -5.28 30.10
C ASP A 6 24.22 -6.31 29.01
N THR A 7 25.26 -6.98 28.58
CA THR A 7 25.26 -8.01 27.54
C THR A 7 25.16 -9.43 28.09
N THR A 8 25.12 -9.60 29.42
CA THR A 8 25.23 -10.91 30.07
C THR A 8 24.24 -11.95 29.58
N LEU A 9 22.97 -11.58 29.38
CA LEU A 9 21.94 -12.48 28.93
C LEU A 9 22.19 -12.90 27.46
N VAL A 10 22.48 -11.94 26.58
CA VAL A 10 22.71 -12.18 25.13
C VAL A 10 23.98 -13.01 24.94
N ASP A 11 25.08 -12.69 25.65
CA ASP A 11 26.32 -13.48 25.58
C ASP A 11 26.12 -14.91 26.04
N SER A 12 25.29 -15.15 27.06
CA SER A 12 24.95 -16.48 27.56
C SER A 12 24.07 -17.22 26.52
N ALA A 13 23.11 -16.56 25.91
CA ALA A 13 22.26 -17.15 24.88
C ALA A 13 23.07 -17.55 23.63
N ILE A 14 24.00 -16.71 23.18
CA ILE A 14 24.91 -17.02 22.07
C ILE A 14 25.73 -18.28 22.35
N ARG A 15 26.36 -18.36 23.54
CA ARG A 15 27.17 -19.55 23.92
C ARG A 15 26.30 -20.79 23.96
N PHE A 16 25.11 -20.71 24.54
CA PHE A 16 24.16 -21.81 24.59
C PHE A 16 23.75 -22.29 23.18
N ALA A 17 23.40 -21.37 22.27
CA ALA A 17 23.07 -21.69 20.90
C ALA A 17 24.25 -22.33 20.13
N VAL A 18 25.48 -21.82 20.34
CA VAL A 18 26.71 -22.41 19.75
C VAL A 18 26.89 -23.85 20.21
N ASP A 19 26.74 -24.11 21.51
CA ASP A 19 26.90 -25.46 22.09
C ASP A 19 25.78 -26.40 21.60
N ALA A 20 24.52 -25.94 21.57
CA ALA A 20 23.37 -26.72 21.12
C ALA A 20 23.48 -27.13 19.63
N HIS A 21 23.97 -26.25 18.76
CA HIS A 21 24.13 -26.52 17.32
C HIS A 21 25.54 -27.02 16.96
N SER A 22 26.37 -27.40 17.95
CA SER A 22 27.73 -27.86 17.70
C SER A 22 27.77 -29.05 16.77
N GLY A 23 28.62 -29.00 15.73
CA GLY A 23 28.74 -30.05 14.72
C GLY A 23 27.64 -30.10 13.66
N THR A 24 26.64 -29.21 13.73
CA THR A 24 25.56 -29.14 12.73
C THR A 24 25.97 -28.21 11.58
N GLU A 25 25.79 -28.70 10.34
CA GLU A 25 26.00 -27.91 9.13
C GLU A 25 24.67 -27.29 8.63
N ARG A 26 24.71 -26.04 8.18
CA ARG A 26 23.58 -25.44 7.45
C ARG A 26 23.39 -26.22 6.14
N ARG A 27 22.22 -26.83 5.97
CA ARG A 27 21.93 -27.81 4.92
C ARG A 27 22.39 -27.36 3.53
N GLY A 28 23.40 -28.03 2.99
CA GLY A 28 23.96 -27.80 1.65
C GLY A 28 24.74 -26.49 1.48
N LYS A 29 25.22 -25.89 2.58
CA LYS A 29 25.94 -24.62 2.55
C LYS A 29 27.44 -24.71 2.84
N GLY A 30 27.93 -25.82 3.43
CA GLY A 30 29.34 -26.01 3.76
C GLY A 30 29.84 -25.11 4.89
N PHE A 31 28.96 -24.58 5.74
CA PHE A 31 29.33 -23.81 6.92
C PHE A 31 28.43 -24.15 8.15
N PRO A 32 28.89 -23.80 9.38
CA PRO A 32 28.17 -24.14 10.62
C PRO A 32 26.76 -23.54 10.68
N TYR A 33 25.80 -24.29 11.21
CA TYR A 33 24.40 -23.89 11.36
C TYR A 33 24.21 -22.59 12.14
N ILE A 34 25.01 -22.39 13.21
CA ILE A 34 24.93 -21.25 14.11
C ILE A 34 24.96 -19.88 13.41
N ILE A 35 25.51 -19.79 12.19
CA ILE A 35 25.55 -18.54 11.41
C ILE A 35 24.13 -18.01 11.16
N HIS A 36 23.14 -18.90 10.98
CA HIS A 36 21.75 -18.51 10.76
C HIS A 36 21.10 -17.88 12.02
N PRO A 37 21.14 -18.52 13.20
CA PRO A 37 20.64 -17.87 14.42
C PRO A 37 21.35 -16.56 14.76
N LEU A 38 22.63 -16.43 14.49
CA LEU A 38 23.36 -15.18 14.68
C LEU A 38 22.89 -14.09 13.70
N GLU A 39 22.66 -14.43 12.42
CA GLU A 39 22.08 -13.50 11.44
C GLU A 39 20.65 -13.08 11.84
N ALA A 40 19.83 -14.02 12.35
CA ALA A 40 18.49 -13.72 12.85
C ALA A 40 18.54 -12.72 14.02
N MET A 41 19.45 -12.91 14.98
CA MET A 41 19.66 -11.98 16.10
C MET A 41 20.12 -10.61 15.60
N GLU A 42 21.04 -10.53 14.64
CA GLU A 42 21.50 -9.27 14.05
C GLU A 42 20.36 -8.50 13.42
N ILE A 43 19.48 -9.19 12.68
CA ILE A 43 18.27 -8.58 12.09
C ILE A 43 17.36 -8.02 13.19
N VAL A 44 17.10 -8.79 14.25
CA VAL A 44 16.29 -8.32 15.40
C VAL A 44 16.91 -7.11 16.06
N ALA A 45 18.26 -7.05 16.19
CA ALA A 45 18.97 -5.92 16.76
C ALA A 45 18.81 -4.61 15.97
N THR A 46 18.44 -4.67 14.68
CA THR A 46 18.08 -3.47 13.92
C THR A 46 16.72 -2.87 14.30
N ILE A 47 15.89 -3.64 15.02
CA ILE A 47 14.53 -3.25 15.40
C ILE A 47 14.43 -2.89 16.90
N THR A 48 15.13 -3.64 17.73
CA THR A 48 15.08 -3.49 19.20
C THR A 48 16.42 -3.79 19.86
N ASN A 49 16.63 -3.19 21.02
CA ASN A 49 17.76 -3.50 21.90
C ASN A 49 17.33 -4.32 23.15
N ASP A 50 16.14 -4.88 23.16
CA ASP A 50 15.61 -5.72 24.24
C ASP A 50 16.42 -7.02 24.35
N PRO A 51 17.17 -7.27 25.45
CA PRO A 51 18.06 -8.41 25.56
C PRO A 51 17.34 -9.76 25.55
N GLU A 52 16.07 -9.84 25.99
CA GLU A 52 15.31 -11.09 25.97
C GLU A 52 14.83 -11.42 24.54
N MET A 53 14.50 -10.41 23.73
CA MET A 53 14.15 -10.61 22.32
C MET A 53 15.38 -11.01 21.49
N LEU A 54 16.55 -10.41 21.76
CA LEU A 54 17.81 -10.80 21.13
C LEU A 54 18.22 -12.23 21.50
N ALA A 55 18.08 -12.60 22.79
CA ALA A 55 18.31 -13.95 23.25
C ALA A 55 17.34 -14.96 22.59
N ALA A 56 16.05 -14.62 22.50
CA ALA A 56 15.08 -15.48 21.84
C ALA A 56 15.41 -15.66 20.35
N ALA A 57 15.87 -14.62 19.66
CA ALA A 57 16.23 -14.69 18.25
C ALA A 57 17.44 -15.60 17.99
N VAL A 58 18.46 -15.63 18.85
CA VAL A 58 19.59 -16.55 18.68
C VAL A 58 19.27 -17.98 19.12
N LEU A 59 18.22 -18.15 19.94
CA LEU A 59 17.79 -19.46 20.46
C LEU A 59 16.62 -20.09 19.67
N HIS A 60 16.07 -19.40 18.65
CA HIS A 60 14.78 -19.75 18.03
C HIS A 60 14.70 -21.21 17.51
N ASP A 61 15.79 -21.72 16.94
CA ASP A 61 15.86 -23.08 16.36
C ASP A 61 16.36 -24.15 17.37
N THR A 62 16.81 -23.76 18.57
CA THR A 62 17.40 -24.73 19.51
C THR A 62 16.41 -25.81 19.94
N VAL A 63 15.15 -25.46 20.16
CA VAL A 63 14.09 -26.41 20.57
C VAL A 63 13.60 -27.26 19.40
N GLU A 64 13.62 -26.74 18.17
CA GLU A 64 13.14 -27.47 16.98
C GLU A 64 14.22 -28.42 16.42
N ASP A 65 15.49 -28.00 16.41
CA ASP A 65 16.56 -28.66 15.67
C ASP A 65 17.59 -29.41 16.57
N THR A 66 17.44 -29.36 17.90
CA THR A 66 18.36 -30.03 18.84
C THR A 66 17.63 -30.77 19.97
N ASP A 67 18.38 -31.36 20.89
CA ASP A 67 17.80 -32.03 22.07
C ASP A 67 17.38 -31.09 23.19
N VAL A 68 17.51 -29.75 22.99
CA VAL A 68 17.12 -28.74 23.98
C VAL A 68 15.60 -28.68 24.10
N THR A 69 15.12 -28.70 25.33
CA THR A 69 13.68 -28.58 25.62
C THR A 69 13.28 -27.14 25.96
N THR A 70 11.99 -26.80 25.78
CA THR A 70 11.44 -25.52 26.24
C THR A 70 11.70 -25.27 27.73
N GLU A 71 11.70 -26.35 28.53
CA GLU A 71 11.96 -26.25 29.98
C GLU A 71 13.42 -25.89 30.26
N ASP A 72 14.37 -26.33 29.44
CA ASP A 72 15.77 -25.95 29.57
C ASP A 72 15.97 -24.45 29.28
N ILE A 73 15.29 -23.94 28.22
CA ILE A 73 15.28 -22.50 27.92
C ILE A 73 14.66 -21.71 29.07
N ARG A 74 13.49 -22.16 29.58
CA ARG A 74 12.81 -21.51 30.72
C ARG A 74 13.67 -21.40 31.95
N LYS A 75 14.34 -22.49 32.33
CA LYS A 75 15.21 -22.53 33.51
C LYS A 75 16.44 -21.65 33.36
N THR A 76 16.98 -21.56 32.14
CA THR A 76 18.24 -20.84 31.90
C THR A 76 18.04 -19.36 31.63
N PHE A 77 17.00 -19.00 30.84
CA PHE A 77 16.78 -17.66 30.27
C PHE A 77 15.47 -17.00 30.71
N GLY A 78 14.62 -17.72 31.45
CA GLY A 78 13.35 -17.18 31.97
C GLY A 78 12.15 -17.44 31.08
N GLU A 79 10.96 -17.15 31.63
CA GLU A 79 9.67 -17.49 31.01
C GLU A 79 9.43 -16.74 29.69
N ARG A 80 9.82 -15.45 29.64
CA ARG A 80 9.58 -14.61 28.44
C ARG A 80 10.41 -15.09 27.25
N VAL A 81 11.68 -15.42 27.45
CA VAL A 81 12.53 -15.97 26.39
C VAL A 81 11.99 -17.32 25.91
N ALA A 82 11.62 -18.22 26.85
CA ALA A 82 11.04 -19.53 26.49
C ALA A 82 9.74 -19.39 25.68
N ARG A 83 8.87 -18.45 26.03
CA ARG A 83 7.64 -18.16 25.29
C ARG A 83 7.94 -17.67 23.86
N LEU A 84 8.88 -16.74 23.70
CA LEU A 84 9.27 -16.20 22.40
C LEU A 84 9.89 -17.27 21.48
N VAL A 85 10.71 -18.16 22.02
CA VAL A 85 11.33 -19.27 21.26
C VAL A 85 10.28 -20.27 20.76
N VAL A 86 9.24 -20.57 21.54
CA VAL A 86 8.23 -21.61 21.20
C VAL A 86 7.16 -21.08 20.24
N SER A 87 7.05 -19.79 20.04
CA SER A 87 5.98 -19.17 19.24
C SER A 87 5.91 -19.66 17.78
N ASP A 88 6.98 -20.27 17.25
CA ASP A 88 7.10 -20.70 15.83
C ASP A 88 6.98 -22.24 15.60
N THR A 89 6.73 -23.07 16.61
CA THR A 89 6.65 -24.53 16.43
C THR A 89 5.45 -24.97 15.60
N SER A 90 5.68 -25.89 14.64
CA SER A 90 4.67 -26.40 13.71
C SER A 90 4.29 -27.88 13.97
N ASP A 91 3.02 -28.25 13.71
CA ASP A 91 2.54 -29.65 13.81
C ASP A 91 3.01 -30.47 12.61
N SER A 92 3.93 -31.40 12.84
CA SER A 92 4.51 -32.24 11.79
C SER A 92 3.55 -33.28 11.18
N THR A 93 2.35 -33.48 11.76
CA THR A 93 1.34 -34.45 11.28
C THR A 93 0.52 -33.91 10.10
N LEU A 94 0.50 -32.58 9.90
CA LEU A 94 -0.28 -31.92 8.87
C LEU A 94 0.46 -31.85 7.52
N GLY A 95 -0.29 -31.68 6.43
CA GLY A 95 0.25 -31.43 5.10
C GLY A 95 1.08 -30.14 5.03
N TRP A 96 2.00 -30.04 4.06
CA TRP A 96 2.93 -28.90 3.96
C TRP A 96 2.22 -27.54 3.98
N ARG A 97 1.22 -27.31 3.12
CA ARG A 97 0.44 -26.04 3.07
C ARG A 97 -0.33 -25.78 4.36
N GLU A 98 -0.91 -26.81 4.95
CA GLU A 98 -1.71 -26.71 6.16
C GLU A 98 -0.87 -26.29 7.37
N ARG A 99 0.32 -26.90 7.52
CA ARG A 99 1.31 -26.50 8.53
C ARG A 99 1.70 -25.04 8.37
N ARG A 100 2.05 -24.63 7.15
CA ARG A 100 2.48 -23.26 6.85
C ARG A 100 1.36 -22.25 7.10
N ARG A 101 0.12 -22.58 6.73
CA ARG A 101 -1.05 -21.75 7.05
C ARG A 101 -1.22 -21.58 8.56
N GLY A 102 -1.14 -22.67 9.33
CA GLY A 102 -1.24 -22.58 10.79
C GLY A 102 -0.18 -21.68 11.44
N VAL A 103 1.05 -21.70 10.94
CA VAL A 103 2.13 -20.80 11.39
C VAL A 103 1.76 -19.35 11.05
N MET A 104 1.36 -19.06 9.83
CA MET A 104 1.02 -17.70 9.39
C MET A 104 -0.19 -17.13 10.12
N ASP A 105 -1.24 -17.93 10.35
CA ASP A 105 -2.43 -17.53 11.09
C ASP A 105 -2.12 -17.18 12.55
N ARG A 106 -1.25 -17.96 13.19
CA ARG A 106 -0.77 -17.66 14.55
C ARG A 106 0.07 -16.39 14.56
N LEU A 107 1.02 -16.27 13.64
CA LEU A 107 1.91 -15.11 13.55
C LEU A 107 1.14 -13.82 13.28
N ALA A 108 0.13 -13.85 12.40
CA ALA A 108 -0.72 -12.69 12.11
C ALA A 108 -1.43 -12.15 13.36
N ARG A 109 -1.79 -13.05 14.30
CA ARG A 109 -2.51 -12.73 15.55
C ARG A 109 -1.59 -12.55 16.76
N SER A 110 -0.30 -12.82 16.62
CA SER A 110 0.68 -12.76 17.72
C SER A 110 1.03 -11.33 18.11
N ALA A 111 1.63 -11.17 19.29
CA ALA A 111 2.11 -9.89 19.75
C ALA A 111 3.26 -9.36 18.89
N TRP A 112 3.51 -8.04 18.96
CA TRP A 112 4.60 -7.40 18.22
C TRP A 112 5.97 -8.04 18.49
N GLU A 113 6.25 -8.42 19.73
CA GLU A 113 7.50 -9.09 20.13
C GLU A 113 7.75 -10.40 19.38
N ASP A 114 6.69 -11.24 19.24
CA ASP A 114 6.77 -12.52 18.54
C ASP A 114 7.07 -12.29 17.04
N LYS A 115 6.46 -11.25 16.44
CA LYS A 115 6.71 -10.84 15.05
C LYS A 115 8.13 -10.34 14.82
N VAL A 116 8.69 -9.61 15.79
CA VAL A 116 10.08 -9.12 15.73
C VAL A 116 11.07 -10.29 15.79
N VAL A 117 10.86 -11.28 16.66
CA VAL A 117 11.71 -12.47 16.69
C VAL A 117 11.55 -13.27 15.38
N ALA A 118 10.32 -13.46 14.92
CA ALA A 118 10.04 -14.21 13.71
C ALA A 118 10.67 -13.57 12.44
N ILE A 119 10.66 -12.24 12.30
CA ILE A 119 11.25 -11.61 11.10
C ILE A 119 12.76 -11.87 11.02
N GLY A 120 13.45 -12.02 12.15
CA GLY A 120 14.87 -12.40 12.19
C GLY A 120 15.13 -13.69 11.43
N ASP A 121 14.40 -14.77 11.76
CA ASP A 121 14.45 -16.06 11.07
C ASP A 121 14.00 -15.93 9.62
N LYS A 122 12.82 -15.36 9.38
CA LYS A 122 12.19 -15.37 8.05
C LYS A 122 12.98 -14.53 7.03
N LEU A 123 13.58 -13.41 7.44
CA LEU A 123 14.44 -12.61 6.57
C LEU A 123 15.79 -13.31 6.31
N SER A 124 16.42 -13.90 7.31
CA SER A 124 17.65 -14.68 7.11
C SER A 124 17.42 -15.84 6.14
N ASN A 125 16.29 -16.55 6.27
CA ASN A 125 15.90 -17.60 5.34
C ASN A 125 15.66 -17.07 3.92
N LEU A 126 14.98 -15.94 3.75
CA LEU A 126 14.71 -15.34 2.44
C LEU A 126 15.98 -14.81 1.78
N ARG A 127 16.92 -14.24 2.54
CA ARG A 127 18.26 -13.88 2.07
C ARG A 127 19.00 -15.09 1.50
N ALA A 128 18.93 -16.24 2.18
CA ALA A 128 19.53 -17.48 1.72
C ALA A 128 18.87 -18.00 0.43
N VAL A 129 17.54 -17.99 0.37
CA VAL A 129 16.75 -18.37 -0.82
C VAL A 129 17.11 -17.47 -2.01
N TYR A 130 17.13 -16.16 -1.84
CA TYR A 130 17.49 -15.23 -2.91
C TYR A 130 18.91 -15.45 -3.44
N ARG A 131 19.90 -15.63 -2.56
CA ARG A 131 21.29 -15.92 -2.95
C ARG A 131 21.40 -17.19 -3.78
N ASP A 132 20.74 -18.25 -3.35
CA ASP A 132 20.77 -19.55 -4.02
C ASP A 132 20.02 -19.52 -5.36
N TYR A 133 18.86 -18.89 -5.40
CA TYR A 133 18.07 -18.68 -6.61
C TYR A 133 18.87 -17.87 -7.65
N LYS A 134 19.55 -16.80 -7.23
CA LYS A 134 20.39 -15.99 -8.11
C LYS A 134 21.54 -16.79 -8.72
N GLN A 135 22.07 -17.80 -8.02
CA GLN A 135 23.15 -18.66 -8.51
C GLN A 135 22.63 -19.83 -9.35
N GLY A 136 21.54 -20.46 -8.94
CA GLY A 136 21.02 -21.68 -9.54
C GLY A 136 19.86 -21.50 -10.54
N GLY A 137 19.30 -20.29 -10.64
CA GLY A 137 18.13 -20.04 -11.48
C GLY A 137 16.93 -20.91 -11.13
N GLU A 138 16.08 -21.22 -12.11
CA GLU A 138 14.87 -22.03 -11.88
C GLU A 138 15.15 -23.45 -11.36
N SER A 139 16.33 -24.02 -11.63
CA SER A 139 16.70 -25.35 -11.13
C SER A 139 16.85 -25.42 -9.60
N PHE A 140 17.03 -24.28 -8.95
CA PHE A 140 17.08 -24.18 -7.49
C PHE A 140 15.83 -24.78 -6.83
N TRP A 141 14.65 -24.51 -7.40
CA TRP A 141 13.36 -24.91 -6.82
C TRP A 141 13.15 -26.43 -6.79
N SER A 142 13.83 -27.21 -7.63
CA SER A 142 13.75 -28.66 -7.62
C SER A 142 14.30 -29.33 -6.34
N ARG A 143 15.06 -28.60 -5.53
CA ARG A 143 15.62 -29.05 -4.24
C ARG A 143 14.61 -29.04 -3.08
N PHE A 144 13.46 -28.40 -3.30
CA PHE A 144 12.45 -28.22 -2.24
C PHE A 144 11.31 -29.21 -2.38
N HIS A 145 10.79 -29.62 -1.22
CA HIS A 145 9.76 -30.66 -1.12
C HIS A 145 8.34 -30.11 -1.00
N ALA A 146 8.10 -28.85 -1.41
CA ALA A 146 6.75 -28.32 -1.51
C ALA A 146 6.02 -28.99 -2.70
N PRO A 147 4.73 -29.32 -2.56
CA PRO A 147 3.99 -30.05 -3.60
C PRO A 147 4.01 -29.39 -4.98
N ASN A 148 3.94 -28.05 -5.04
CA ASN A 148 3.96 -27.27 -6.27
C ASN A 148 5.27 -26.46 -6.43
N GLY A 149 6.36 -26.85 -5.76
CA GLY A 149 7.67 -26.23 -5.92
C GLY A 149 7.67 -24.72 -5.64
N LYS A 150 8.11 -23.92 -6.63
CA LYS A 150 8.24 -22.45 -6.53
C LYS A 150 6.96 -21.75 -6.11
N GLU A 151 5.80 -22.15 -6.68
CA GLU A 151 4.50 -21.52 -6.41
C GLU A 151 4.10 -21.62 -4.93
N ASP A 152 4.36 -22.76 -4.29
CA ASP A 152 4.09 -22.95 -2.87
C ASP A 152 5.01 -22.09 -1.99
N TYR A 153 6.28 -21.95 -2.37
CA TYR A 153 7.21 -21.07 -1.65
C TYR A 153 6.88 -19.60 -1.87
N GLU A 154 6.52 -19.19 -3.08
CA GLU A 154 6.05 -17.84 -3.35
C GLU A 154 4.83 -17.50 -2.48
N TRP A 155 3.80 -18.37 -2.50
CA TRP A 155 2.63 -18.20 -1.65
C TRP A 155 3.02 -18.07 -0.17
N TYR A 156 3.88 -18.96 0.34
CA TYR A 156 4.30 -18.96 1.73
C TYR A 156 5.04 -17.67 2.13
N TYR A 157 6.01 -17.23 1.34
CA TYR A 157 6.77 -16.01 1.67
C TYR A 157 5.93 -14.75 1.53
N ARG A 158 4.99 -14.68 0.59
CA ARG A 158 4.07 -13.55 0.47
C ARG A 158 3.12 -13.48 1.67
N GLU A 159 2.54 -14.59 2.08
CA GLU A 159 1.66 -14.66 3.25
C GLU A 159 2.41 -14.35 4.57
N LEU A 160 3.66 -14.79 4.71
CA LEU A 160 4.52 -14.41 5.83
C LEU A 160 4.78 -12.90 5.87
N GLY A 161 5.12 -12.29 4.74
CA GLY A 161 5.28 -10.84 4.66
C GLY A 161 4.02 -10.12 5.15
N TRP A 162 2.86 -10.67 4.83
CA TRP A 162 1.59 -10.11 5.28
C TRP A 162 1.33 -10.34 6.77
N ALA A 163 1.65 -11.51 7.30
CA ALA A 163 1.55 -11.78 8.75
C ALA A 163 2.48 -10.87 9.60
N LEU A 164 3.59 -10.42 8.99
CA LEU A 164 4.58 -9.54 9.61
C LEU A 164 4.33 -8.04 9.35
N ILE A 165 3.18 -7.66 8.78
CA ILE A 165 2.88 -6.30 8.33
C ILE A 165 2.98 -5.23 9.43
N ASP A 166 2.81 -5.61 10.70
CA ASP A 166 2.98 -4.72 11.85
C ASP A 166 4.41 -4.14 11.95
N LEU A 167 5.37 -4.75 11.25
CA LEU A 167 6.77 -4.34 11.17
C LEU A 167 7.08 -3.47 9.93
N SER A 168 6.07 -3.04 9.18
CA SER A 168 6.22 -2.35 7.87
C SER A 168 7.11 -1.10 7.91
N GLU A 169 7.22 -0.44 9.06
CA GLU A 169 8.08 0.74 9.24
C GLU A 169 9.56 0.39 9.51
N THR A 170 9.90 -0.90 9.71
CA THR A 170 11.27 -1.34 9.95
C THR A 170 12.07 -1.57 8.67
N GLU A 171 13.40 -1.41 8.74
CA GLU A 171 14.29 -1.72 7.61
C GLU A 171 14.26 -3.20 7.27
N ALA A 172 14.22 -4.09 8.27
CA ALA A 172 14.14 -5.53 8.09
C ALA A 172 12.91 -5.94 7.26
N TYR A 173 11.74 -5.34 7.53
CA TYR A 173 10.54 -5.63 6.74
C TYR A 173 10.64 -5.11 5.30
N ARG A 174 11.20 -3.91 5.10
CA ARG A 174 11.40 -3.35 3.76
C ARG A 174 12.36 -4.21 2.95
N GLU A 175 13.45 -4.70 3.56
CA GLU A 175 14.37 -5.62 2.92
C GLU A 175 13.68 -6.96 2.58
N TYR A 176 12.85 -7.49 3.52
CA TYR A 176 12.09 -8.71 3.28
C TYR A 176 11.20 -8.58 2.03
N MET A 177 10.46 -7.49 1.90
CA MET A 177 9.58 -7.24 0.76
C MET A 177 10.37 -7.02 -0.55
N ASP A 178 11.49 -6.33 -0.51
CA ASP A 178 12.38 -6.14 -1.67
C ASP A 178 12.97 -7.47 -2.17
N LEU A 179 13.44 -8.32 -1.26
CA LEU A 179 13.94 -9.65 -1.60
C LEU A 179 12.85 -10.57 -2.14
N LEU A 180 11.63 -10.46 -1.61
CA LEU A 180 10.46 -11.19 -2.08
C LEU A 180 10.14 -10.81 -3.54
N GLU A 181 10.12 -9.53 -3.87
CA GLU A 181 9.93 -9.06 -5.25
C GLU A 181 11.07 -9.48 -6.19
N LYS A 182 12.31 -9.42 -5.74
CA LYS A 182 13.48 -9.86 -6.49
C LYS A 182 13.52 -11.37 -6.75
N THR A 183 12.92 -12.16 -5.87
CA THR A 183 12.90 -13.63 -5.96
C THR A 183 11.74 -14.15 -6.79
N PHE A 184 10.54 -13.59 -6.61
CA PHE A 184 9.29 -14.10 -7.17
C PHE A 184 8.62 -13.15 -8.18
N GLY A 185 9.10 -11.91 -8.30
CA GLY A 185 8.49 -10.89 -9.15
C GLY A 185 7.43 -10.07 -8.42
N LYS A 186 6.86 -9.08 -9.15
CA LYS A 186 5.82 -8.17 -8.65
C LYS A 186 4.40 -8.73 -8.79
N GLU A 187 4.23 -9.94 -9.29
CA GLU A 187 2.92 -10.48 -9.66
C GLU A 187 2.01 -10.69 -8.44
N ILE A 188 0.74 -10.37 -8.62
CA ILE A 188 -0.29 -10.56 -7.60
C ILE A 188 -0.73 -12.04 -7.70
N SER A 189 -0.44 -12.82 -6.68
CA SER A 189 -0.83 -14.25 -6.57
C SER A 189 -2.35 -14.42 -6.53
N ALA A 190 -2.82 -15.68 -6.51
CA ALA A 190 -4.24 -16.01 -6.36
C ALA A 190 -4.88 -15.24 -5.19
N PRO A 191 -6.17 -14.83 -5.30
CA PRO A 191 -6.82 -14.05 -4.26
C PRO A 191 -6.82 -14.81 -2.93
N HIS A 192 -6.48 -14.11 -1.86
CA HIS A 192 -6.56 -14.64 -0.50
C HIS A 192 -8.03 -14.69 -0.06
N GLN A 193 -8.50 -15.86 0.34
CA GLN A 193 -9.87 -16.00 0.83
C GLN A 193 -9.99 -15.45 2.25
N ILE A 194 -10.93 -14.54 2.46
CA ILE A 194 -11.21 -13.94 3.76
C ILE A 194 -12.63 -14.28 4.23
N ASP A 195 -12.83 -14.26 5.54
CA ASP A 195 -14.16 -14.23 6.15
C ASP A 195 -14.50 -12.78 6.53
N ILE A 196 -15.40 -12.14 5.79
CA ILE A 196 -15.76 -10.73 6.01
C ILE A 196 -16.36 -10.49 7.41
N ARG A 197 -16.82 -11.52 8.11
CA ARG A 197 -17.33 -11.43 9.50
C ARG A 197 -16.24 -11.12 10.51
N GLU A 198 -14.96 -11.34 10.17
CA GLU A 198 -13.82 -10.95 11.00
C GLU A 198 -13.45 -9.46 10.85
N TYR A 199 -14.19 -8.74 10.02
CA TYR A 199 -13.95 -7.34 9.72
C TYR A 199 -15.11 -6.47 10.20
N GLU A 200 -14.83 -5.18 10.43
CA GLU A 200 -15.80 -4.17 10.83
C GLU A 200 -15.85 -3.07 9.77
N GLU A 201 -17.05 -2.73 9.33
CA GLU A 201 -17.24 -1.67 8.34
C GLU A 201 -16.68 -0.34 8.84
N SER A 202 -15.91 0.35 8.03
CA SER A 202 -15.21 1.59 8.39
C SER A 202 -15.46 2.75 7.44
N GLY A 203 -16.10 2.50 6.31
CA GLY A 203 -16.47 3.53 5.34
C GLY A 203 -17.05 2.95 4.07
N ALA A 204 -17.90 3.72 3.39
CA ALA A 204 -18.50 3.35 2.12
C ALA A 204 -18.13 4.40 1.06
N GLY A 205 -17.64 3.93 -0.09
CA GLY A 205 -17.44 4.71 -1.30
C GLY A 205 -18.47 4.32 -2.38
N TYR A 206 -18.37 4.95 -3.55
CA TYR A 206 -19.30 4.70 -4.65
C TYR A 206 -19.28 3.23 -5.13
N ASN A 207 -18.10 2.65 -5.36
CA ASN A 207 -17.93 1.31 -5.91
C ASN A 207 -17.44 0.26 -4.91
N ALA A 208 -17.11 0.64 -3.69
CA ALA A 208 -16.52 -0.24 -2.70
C ALA A 208 -16.90 0.17 -1.28
N VAL A 209 -16.82 -0.80 -0.38
CA VAL A 209 -16.97 -0.61 1.07
C VAL A 209 -15.68 -1.03 1.75
N SER A 210 -15.21 -0.20 2.66
CA SER A 210 -14.00 -0.44 3.44
C SER A 210 -14.32 -1.09 4.78
N TYR A 211 -13.53 -2.10 5.14
CA TYR A 211 -13.66 -2.84 6.40
C TYR A 211 -12.31 -2.94 7.09
N ASN A 212 -12.27 -2.71 8.41
CA ASN A 212 -11.08 -2.91 9.23
C ASN A 212 -11.02 -4.33 9.76
N TYR A 213 -9.88 -4.99 9.68
CA TYR A 213 -9.68 -6.29 10.33
C TYR A 213 -9.68 -6.12 11.86
N ARG A 214 -10.47 -6.94 12.57
CA ARG A 214 -10.66 -6.81 14.03
C ARG A 214 -9.44 -7.20 14.85
N TYR A 215 -8.62 -8.10 14.32
CA TYR A 215 -7.51 -8.73 15.03
C TYR A 215 -6.14 -8.25 14.57
N GLY A 216 -6.06 -7.24 13.72
CA GLY A 216 -4.80 -6.76 13.17
C GLY A 216 -4.84 -5.35 12.60
N LYS A 217 -3.75 -4.94 11.97
CA LYS A 217 -3.56 -3.59 11.44
C LYS A 217 -3.89 -3.47 9.95
N THR A 218 -4.72 -4.36 9.40
CA THR A 218 -5.12 -4.32 8.01
C THR A 218 -6.55 -3.82 7.82
N MET A 219 -6.83 -3.39 6.62
CA MET A 219 -8.17 -3.09 6.13
C MET A 219 -8.36 -3.67 4.73
N VAL A 220 -9.59 -3.95 4.36
CA VAL A 220 -9.94 -4.37 3.01
C VAL A 220 -10.92 -3.38 2.39
N LYS A 221 -10.68 -3.03 1.14
CA LYS A 221 -11.61 -2.30 0.28
C LYS A 221 -12.30 -3.33 -0.60
N MET A 222 -13.54 -3.72 -0.22
CA MET A 222 -14.34 -4.72 -0.93
C MET A 222 -15.17 -4.04 -2.00
N TYR A 223 -14.99 -4.43 -3.25
CA TYR A 223 -15.75 -3.92 -4.37
C TYR A 223 -17.16 -4.52 -4.42
N ARG A 224 -18.09 -3.89 -5.14
CA ARG A 224 -19.45 -4.42 -5.29
C ARG A 224 -19.44 -5.76 -6.03
N GLU A 225 -20.45 -6.57 -5.80
CA GLU A 225 -20.64 -7.84 -6.51
C GLU A 225 -20.73 -7.59 -8.02
N GLY A 226 -20.00 -8.40 -8.81
CA GLY A 226 -19.93 -8.27 -10.28
C GLY A 226 -18.80 -7.35 -10.78
N VAL A 227 -18.07 -6.65 -9.90
CA VAL A 227 -16.87 -5.91 -10.30
C VAL A 227 -15.76 -6.91 -10.66
N ASP A 228 -15.12 -6.70 -11.82
CA ASP A 228 -14.06 -7.57 -12.31
C ASP A 228 -12.84 -7.56 -11.36
N ARG A 229 -12.23 -8.72 -11.21
CA ARG A 229 -11.00 -8.93 -10.43
C ARG A 229 -9.88 -7.96 -10.83
N ALA A 230 -9.79 -7.59 -12.10
CA ALA A 230 -8.76 -6.68 -12.59
C ALA A 230 -8.80 -5.29 -11.92
N VAL A 231 -9.96 -4.85 -11.40
CA VAL A 231 -10.11 -3.54 -10.75
C VAL A 231 -9.32 -3.47 -9.43
N PRO A 232 -9.56 -4.32 -8.42
CA PRO A 232 -8.74 -4.32 -7.20
C PRO A 232 -7.27 -4.70 -7.45
N GLU A 233 -6.97 -5.54 -8.44
CA GLU A 233 -5.58 -5.83 -8.82
C GLU A 233 -4.88 -4.59 -9.35
N GLN A 234 -5.55 -3.80 -10.19
CA GLN A 234 -5.01 -2.55 -10.69
C GLN A 234 -4.74 -1.57 -9.55
N GLU A 235 -5.67 -1.39 -8.62
CA GLU A 235 -5.49 -0.49 -7.47
C GLU A 235 -4.30 -0.91 -6.61
N LEU A 236 -4.14 -2.19 -6.32
CA LEU A 236 -2.99 -2.71 -5.57
C LEU A 236 -1.66 -2.47 -6.30
N ARG A 237 -1.63 -2.71 -7.60
CA ARG A 237 -0.45 -2.48 -8.46
C ARG A 237 -0.09 -1.01 -8.50
N GLN A 238 -1.07 -0.13 -8.75
CA GLN A 238 -0.88 1.32 -8.78
C GLN A 238 -0.36 1.83 -7.42
N SER A 239 -0.97 1.40 -6.32
CA SER A 239 -0.52 1.80 -4.98
C SER A 239 0.94 1.41 -4.69
N ARG A 240 1.38 0.22 -5.14
CA ARG A 240 2.79 -0.20 -5.00
C ARG A 240 3.72 0.64 -5.87
N ASN A 241 3.33 0.88 -7.11
CA ASN A 241 4.13 1.68 -8.05
C ASN A 241 4.25 3.13 -7.57
N VAL A 242 3.16 3.74 -7.09
CA VAL A 242 3.17 5.10 -6.50
C VAL A 242 4.09 5.17 -5.29
N ARG A 243 4.04 4.17 -4.41
CA ARG A 243 4.95 4.11 -3.25
C ARG A 243 6.41 4.00 -3.68
N SER A 244 6.73 3.28 -4.77
CA SER A 244 8.09 3.17 -5.29
C SER A 244 8.65 4.47 -5.86
N LEU A 245 7.78 5.44 -6.19
CA LEU A 245 8.15 6.81 -6.59
C LEU A 245 8.49 7.71 -5.38
N GLY A 246 8.37 7.20 -4.14
CA GLY A 246 8.59 7.95 -2.91
C GLY A 246 7.37 8.69 -2.40
N LEU A 247 6.23 8.63 -3.09
CA LEU A 247 4.98 9.24 -2.65
C LEU A 247 4.36 8.41 -1.52
N ASN A 248 3.90 9.10 -0.47
CA ASN A 248 3.38 8.44 0.71
C ASN A 248 1.95 7.92 0.47
N THR A 249 1.77 6.61 0.58
CA THR A 249 0.48 5.92 0.42
C THR A 249 0.39 4.74 1.40
N PRO A 250 -0.81 4.30 1.82
CA PRO A 250 -0.94 3.07 2.61
C PRO A 250 -0.27 1.90 1.90
N LEU A 251 0.39 1.03 2.66
CA LEU A 251 1.05 -0.13 2.08
C LEU A 251 0.01 -1.08 1.49
N ALA A 252 0.09 -1.33 0.19
CA ALA A 252 -0.78 -2.24 -0.53
C ALA A 252 -0.42 -3.70 -0.22
N GLY A 253 -1.43 -4.47 0.10
CA GLY A 253 -1.33 -5.86 0.49
C GLY A 253 -1.73 -6.84 -0.61
N ARG A 254 -2.74 -7.66 -0.30
CA ARG A 254 -3.18 -8.78 -1.12
C ARG A 254 -4.46 -8.47 -1.87
N LEU A 255 -4.65 -9.14 -2.99
CA LEU A 255 -5.97 -9.34 -3.57
C LEU A 255 -6.74 -10.28 -2.65
N VAL A 256 -7.96 -9.95 -2.26
CA VAL A 256 -8.81 -10.76 -1.38
C VAL A 256 -10.13 -11.14 -2.04
N TRP A 257 -10.73 -12.22 -1.54
CA TRP A 257 -12.00 -12.77 -1.99
C TRP A 257 -12.84 -13.25 -0.80
N ASP A 258 -14.09 -12.78 -0.66
CA ASP A 258 -15.00 -13.16 0.44
C ASP A 258 -16.00 -14.27 0.07
N GLY A 259 -15.84 -14.91 -1.08
CA GLY A 259 -16.77 -15.90 -1.65
C GLY A 259 -17.74 -15.32 -2.67
N LYS A 260 -17.85 -13.97 -2.77
CA LYS A 260 -18.73 -13.26 -3.71
C LYS A 260 -18.06 -12.08 -4.40
N ARG A 261 -17.20 -11.37 -3.69
CA ARG A 261 -16.61 -10.10 -4.10
C ARG A 261 -15.10 -10.14 -4.01
N TYR A 262 -14.45 -9.47 -4.92
CA TYR A 262 -13.03 -9.19 -4.84
C TYR A 262 -12.77 -7.89 -4.07
N GLY A 263 -11.62 -7.80 -3.44
CA GLY A 263 -11.18 -6.62 -2.72
C GLY A 263 -9.67 -6.45 -2.72
N ALA A 264 -9.25 -5.27 -2.33
CA ALA A 264 -7.86 -4.90 -2.13
C ALA A 264 -7.58 -4.72 -0.63
N GLU A 265 -6.56 -5.40 -0.11
CA GLU A 265 -6.13 -5.28 1.28
C GLU A 265 -4.99 -4.28 1.41
N PHE A 266 -5.03 -3.47 2.46
CA PHE A 266 -4.04 -2.44 2.77
C PHE A 266 -3.68 -2.46 4.24
N VAL A 267 -2.52 -1.91 4.58
CA VAL A 267 -2.22 -1.53 5.97
C VAL A 267 -3.15 -0.40 6.38
N ARG A 268 -3.80 -0.58 7.52
CA ARG A 268 -4.67 0.44 8.10
C ARG A 268 -3.84 1.60 8.64
N VAL A 269 -4.13 2.80 8.21
CA VAL A 269 -3.56 4.01 8.79
C VAL A 269 -4.33 4.32 10.08
N GLU A 270 -3.68 4.12 11.22
CA GLU A 270 -4.30 4.32 12.54
C GLU A 270 -4.53 5.81 12.82
N GLY A 271 -5.69 6.13 13.42
CA GLY A 271 -6.05 7.51 13.75
C GLY A 271 -6.27 8.41 12.54
N LYS A 272 -6.46 7.81 11.36
CA LYS A 272 -6.65 8.54 10.10
C LYS A 272 -7.94 9.37 10.07
N ARG A 273 -7.85 10.50 9.37
CA ARG A 273 -9.01 11.24 8.85
C ARG A 273 -8.65 11.83 7.50
N SER A 274 -9.59 11.93 6.56
CA SER A 274 -9.34 12.66 5.32
C SER A 274 -9.28 14.16 5.58
N PHE A 275 -8.63 14.92 4.67
CA PHE A 275 -8.63 16.38 4.77
C PHE A 275 -10.06 16.93 4.75
N ALA A 276 -10.92 16.36 3.90
CA ALA A 276 -12.34 16.72 3.89
C ALA A 276 -13.00 16.53 5.27
N ARG A 277 -12.76 15.37 5.91
CA ARG A 277 -13.32 15.10 7.25
C ARG A 277 -12.73 16.00 8.32
N ALA A 278 -11.46 16.35 8.22
CA ALA A 278 -10.81 17.29 9.15
C ALA A 278 -11.45 18.68 9.07
N ILE A 279 -11.68 19.19 7.85
CA ILE A 279 -12.37 20.46 7.62
C ILE A 279 -13.82 20.40 8.08
N SER A 280 -14.53 19.30 7.82
CA SER A 280 -15.92 19.11 8.29
C SER A 280 -16.03 19.18 9.82
N GLN A 281 -15.07 18.59 10.54
CA GLN A 281 -15.04 18.60 12.00
C GLN A 281 -14.61 19.95 12.59
N ASN A 282 -13.64 20.62 11.98
CA ASN A 282 -13.11 21.91 12.39
C ASN A 282 -13.03 22.85 11.18
N PRO A 283 -14.11 23.57 10.83
CA PRO A 283 -14.16 24.45 9.66
C PRO A 283 -13.10 25.57 9.65
N GLU A 284 -12.61 25.97 10.82
CA GLU A 284 -11.52 26.93 10.97
C GLU A 284 -10.17 26.44 10.40
N ASP A 285 -9.98 25.13 10.28
CA ASP A 285 -8.78 24.51 9.73
C ASP A 285 -8.79 24.46 8.19
N LEU A 286 -9.83 24.96 7.52
CA LEU A 286 -9.96 24.89 6.05
C LEU A 286 -8.72 25.42 5.33
N THR A 287 -8.26 26.62 5.73
CA THR A 287 -7.07 27.24 5.11
C THR A 287 -5.84 26.34 5.27
N LEU A 288 -5.61 25.80 6.46
CA LEU A 288 -4.48 24.91 6.76
C LEU A 288 -4.47 23.69 5.84
N TYR A 289 -5.61 23.01 5.72
CA TYR A 289 -5.69 21.79 4.90
C TYR A 289 -5.67 22.10 3.40
N ALA A 290 -6.24 23.21 2.95
CA ALA A 290 -6.15 23.63 1.56
C ALA A 290 -4.72 24.00 1.14
N GLU A 291 -3.95 24.67 2.00
CA GLU A 291 -2.53 24.96 1.79
C GLU A 291 -1.69 23.69 1.74
N ARG A 292 -1.86 22.79 2.73
CA ARG A 292 -1.16 21.49 2.74
C ARG A 292 -1.45 20.70 1.47
N PHE A 293 -2.71 20.67 1.05
CA PHE A 293 -3.13 20.00 -0.18
C PHE A 293 -2.42 20.59 -1.41
N ALA A 294 -2.33 21.92 -1.51
CA ALA A 294 -1.61 22.57 -2.61
C ALA A 294 -0.12 22.19 -2.65
N TYR A 295 0.55 22.08 -1.50
CA TYR A 295 1.95 21.62 -1.44
C TYR A 295 2.10 20.15 -1.82
N LEU A 296 1.23 19.28 -1.37
CA LEU A 296 1.22 17.86 -1.77
C LEU A 296 0.99 17.71 -3.28
N CYS A 297 0.08 18.49 -3.86
CA CYS A 297 -0.13 18.49 -5.32
C CYS A 297 1.08 19.04 -6.08
N LYS A 298 1.79 20.04 -5.56
CA LYS A 298 3.07 20.48 -6.16
C LYS A 298 4.12 19.38 -6.15
N GLU A 299 4.25 18.65 -5.05
CA GLU A 299 5.15 17.50 -4.94
C GLU A 299 4.76 16.42 -5.96
N LEU A 300 3.50 16.00 -6.00
CA LEU A 300 2.97 15.02 -6.94
C LEU A 300 3.28 15.41 -8.39
N HIS A 301 2.89 16.63 -8.80
CA HIS A 301 3.03 17.10 -10.17
C HIS A 301 4.47 17.44 -10.58
N ASN A 302 5.43 17.47 -9.64
CA ASN A 302 6.87 17.56 -9.91
C ASN A 302 7.59 16.21 -9.83
N THR A 303 6.91 15.14 -9.38
CA THR A 303 7.49 13.81 -9.29
C THR A 303 7.53 13.17 -10.68
N PRO A 304 8.71 12.78 -11.20
CA PRO A 304 8.83 12.05 -12.46
C PRO A 304 8.04 10.73 -12.41
N CYS A 305 7.28 10.44 -13.45
CA CYS A 305 6.45 9.24 -13.52
C CYS A 305 6.98 8.24 -14.57
N SER A 306 7.03 6.96 -14.22
CA SER A 306 7.45 5.89 -15.13
C SER A 306 6.38 5.61 -16.19
N GLN A 307 6.73 5.78 -17.45
CA GLN A 307 5.85 5.48 -18.58
C GLN A 307 5.62 3.97 -18.78
N ASN A 308 6.46 3.13 -18.20
CA ASN A 308 6.31 1.67 -18.27
C ASN A 308 5.34 1.12 -17.22
N ASP A 309 5.21 1.82 -16.10
CA ASP A 309 4.41 1.37 -14.96
C ASP A 309 3.01 2.01 -14.91
N PHE A 310 2.83 3.12 -15.63
CA PHE A 310 1.57 3.89 -15.65
C PHE A 310 1.13 4.25 -17.06
N GLU A 311 -0.16 4.30 -17.28
CA GLU A 311 -0.78 4.76 -18.52
C GLU A 311 -0.61 6.28 -18.71
N SER A 312 -0.60 6.73 -19.96
CA SER A 312 -0.71 8.14 -20.32
C SER A 312 -2.11 8.66 -20.11
N GLU A 313 -2.26 9.85 -19.52
CA GLU A 313 -3.56 10.51 -19.44
C GLU A 313 -4.13 10.90 -20.80
N VAL A 314 -3.27 11.22 -21.75
CA VAL A 314 -3.67 11.49 -23.16
C VAL A 314 -4.28 10.25 -23.79
N ASP A 315 -3.63 9.08 -23.64
CA ASP A 315 -4.15 7.81 -24.19
C ASP A 315 -5.46 7.41 -23.50
N PHE A 316 -5.54 7.63 -22.20
CA PHE A 316 -6.77 7.44 -21.44
C PHE A 316 -7.92 8.27 -22.00
N TYR A 317 -7.75 9.58 -22.21
CA TYR A 317 -8.81 10.43 -22.74
C TYR A 317 -9.15 10.10 -24.20
N HIS A 318 -8.20 9.69 -25.03
CA HIS A 318 -8.50 9.18 -26.36
C HIS A 318 -9.43 7.97 -26.33
N ARG A 319 -9.22 7.05 -25.37
CA ARG A 319 -10.10 5.91 -25.17
C ARG A 319 -11.48 6.34 -24.68
N ILE A 320 -11.57 7.25 -23.71
CA ILE A 320 -12.83 7.79 -23.19
C ILE A 320 -13.65 8.49 -24.29
N ILE A 321 -13.03 9.31 -25.13
CA ILE A 321 -13.68 9.98 -26.27
C ILE A 321 -14.26 8.93 -27.24
N ASN A 322 -13.49 7.88 -27.57
CA ASN A 322 -13.93 6.84 -28.48
C ASN A 322 -15.11 6.02 -27.92
N GLN A 323 -15.11 5.73 -26.64
CA GLN A 323 -16.19 4.97 -25.96
C GLN A 323 -17.50 5.75 -25.85
N ASN A 324 -17.44 7.08 -25.86
CA ASN A 324 -18.63 7.91 -25.71
C ASN A 324 -19.48 7.90 -27.00
N THR A 325 -20.75 7.53 -26.87
CA THR A 325 -21.67 7.38 -28.02
C THR A 325 -22.47 8.64 -28.35
N ASP A 326 -22.44 9.65 -27.49
CA ASP A 326 -23.31 10.83 -27.60
C ASP A 326 -22.74 11.93 -28.49
N TYR A 327 -21.52 11.73 -29.01
CA TYR A 327 -20.82 12.72 -29.84
C TYR A 327 -20.62 12.18 -31.26
N SER A 328 -20.88 13.04 -32.25
CA SER A 328 -20.60 12.78 -33.64
C SER A 328 -19.12 12.62 -33.95
N ALA A 329 -18.76 12.05 -35.08
CA ALA A 329 -17.37 11.89 -35.51
C ALA A 329 -16.60 13.23 -35.53
N SER A 330 -17.24 14.31 -35.96
CA SER A 330 -16.65 15.67 -36.03
C SER A 330 -16.44 16.26 -34.63
N GLU A 331 -17.36 16.03 -33.69
CA GLU A 331 -17.19 16.44 -32.28
C GLU A 331 -16.09 15.65 -31.62
N LYS A 332 -16.04 14.32 -31.80
CA LYS A 332 -14.93 13.48 -31.28
C LYS A 332 -13.57 13.93 -31.82
N GLN A 333 -13.50 14.31 -33.10
CA GLN A 333 -12.28 14.82 -33.69
C GLN A 333 -11.80 16.11 -32.96
N ARG A 334 -12.71 17.05 -32.69
CA ARG A 334 -12.39 18.28 -31.93
C ARG A 334 -11.91 17.97 -30.49
N LEU A 335 -12.55 17.01 -29.83
CA LEU A 335 -12.12 16.53 -28.50
C LEU A 335 -10.72 15.92 -28.55
N HIS A 336 -10.41 15.09 -29.54
CA HIS A 336 -9.08 14.53 -29.76
C HIS A 336 -8.04 15.63 -30.05
N GLU A 337 -8.38 16.63 -30.86
CA GLU A 337 -7.52 17.76 -31.15
C GLU A 337 -7.20 18.57 -29.89
N PHE A 338 -8.19 18.81 -29.02
CA PHE A 338 -7.94 19.48 -27.72
C PHE A 338 -6.96 18.68 -26.87
N VAL A 339 -7.16 17.37 -26.71
CA VAL A 339 -6.26 16.52 -25.89
C VAL A 339 -4.84 16.50 -26.47
N ASN A 340 -4.69 16.45 -27.80
CA ASN A 340 -3.39 16.48 -28.48
C ASN A 340 -2.64 17.81 -28.37
N GLN A 341 -3.34 18.92 -28.11
CA GLN A 341 -2.72 20.24 -27.91
C GLN A 341 -2.16 20.44 -26.51
N VAL A 342 -2.51 19.55 -25.56
CA VAL A 342 -1.98 19.66 -24.19
C VAL A 342 -0.49 19.29 -24.21
N PRO A 343 0.40 20.15 -23.68
CA PRO A 343 1.83 19.82 -23.60
C PRO A 343 2.08 18.54 -22.83
N VAL A 344 2.94 17.70 -23.38
CA VAL A 344 3.31 16.43 -22.74
C VAL A 344 4.20 16.72 -21.52
N GLU A 345 3.82 16.20 -20.37
CA GLU A 345 4.62 16.18 -19.14
C GLU A 345 4.75 14.73 -18.67
N TYR A 346 5.94 14.34 -18.22
CA TYR A 346 6.23 13.01 -17.72
C TYR A 346 6.23 12.99 -16.19
N THR A 347 5.20 13.60 -15.61
CA THR A 347 5.02 13.74 -14.17
C THR A 347 3.77 13.00 -13.70
N CYS A 348 3.71 12.76 -12.41
CA CYS A 348 2.61 12.05 -11.79
C CYS A 348 1.34 12.90 -11.78
N ILE A 349 0.20 12.26 -12.08
CA ILE A 349 -1.13 12.78 -11.82
C ILE A 349 -1.97 11.73 -11.10
N HIS A 350 -2.85 12.21 -10.22
CA HIS A 350 -3.71 11.34 -9.42
C HIS A 350 -4.86 10.73 -10.24
N GLY A 351 -5.38 11.47 -11.21
CA GLY A 351 -6.52 11.09 -12.07
C GLY A 351 -7.90 11.28 -11.41
N ASP A 352 -7.96 11.32 -10.06
CA ASP A 352 -9.17 11.63 -9.29
C ASP A 352 -8.83 12.58 -8.12
N LEU A 353 -8.28 13.75 -8.45
CA LEU A 353 -7.71 14.69 -7.50
C LEU A 353 -8.78 15.47 -6.74
N HIS A 354 -8.92 15.22 -5.45
CA HIS A 354 -9.72 16.01 -4.52
C HIS A 354 -9.27 15.82 -3.06
N ILE A 355 -9.68 16.73 -2.16
CA ILE A 355 -9.26 16.72 -0.75
C ILE A 355 -9.74 15.50 0.06
N GLY A 356 -10.68 14.74 -0.45
CA GLY A 356 -11.12 13.48 0.14
C GLY A 356 -10.10 12.36 0.01
N ASN A 357 -9.21 12.44 -1.01
CA ASN A 357 -8.22 11.43 -1.34
C ASN A 357 -6.86 11.64 -0.67
N ILE A 358 -6.82 12.52 0.35
CA ILE A 358 -5.68 12.64 1.27
C ILE A 358 -6.12 12.24 2.67
N LEU A 359 -5.42 11.27 3.26
CA LEU A 359 -5.52 10.94 4.67
C LEU A 359 -4.40 11.62 5.45
N THR A 360 -4.71 12.09 6.65
CA THR A 360 -3.72 12.57 7.61
C THR A 360 -3.78 11.74 8.88
N ALA A 361 -2.62 11.35 9.39
CA ALA A 361 -2.47 10.64 10.66
C ALA A 361 -1.07 10.84 11.24
N ASN A 362 -0.96 11.12 12.53
CA ASN A 362 0.33 11.23 13.23
C ASN A 362 1.34 12.16 12.53
N GLY A 363 0.86 13.28 11.98
CA GLY A 363 1.69 14.28 11.28
C GLY A 363 2.15 13.87 9.87
N LYS A 364 1.69 12.74 9.34
CA LYS A 364 1.97 12.28 7.97
C LYS A 364 0.70 12.35 7.12
N ASP A 365 0.86 12.61 5.83
CA ASP A 365 -0.20 12.64 4.83
C ASP A 365 -0.01 11.48 3.84
N PHE A 366 -1.13 10.88 3.39
CA PHE A 366 -1.14 9.71 2.55
C PHE A 366 -2.10 9.89 1.38
N TRP A 367 -1.63 9.65 0.17
CA TRP A 367 -2.45 9.52 -1.01
C TRP A 367 -3.24 8.22 -0.99
N ILE A 368 -4.53 8.26 -1.32
CA ILE A 368 -5.41 7.09 -1.42
C ILE A 368 -6.23 7.13 -2.72
N ASP A 369 -6.93 6.05 -3.04
CA ASP A 369 -7.74 5.90 -4.26
C ASP A 369 -6.91 6.09 -5.54
N LEU A 370 -5.81 5.33 -5.64
CA LEU A 370 -4.80 5.43 -6.69
C LEU A 370 -5.13 4.60 -7.96
N GLY A 371 -6.36 4.09 -8.09
CA GLY A 371 -6.76 3.29 -9.25
C GLY A 371 -6.68 4.04 -10.58
N ASP A 372 -6.84 5.36 -10.53
CA ASP A 372 -6.79 6.27 -11.68
C ASP A 372 -5.45 6.97 -11.87
N PHE A 373 -4.41 6.57 -11.14
CA PHE A 373 -3.09 7.20 -11.21
C PHE A 373 -2.42 6.98 -12.58
N ARG A 374 -1.88 8.05 -13.17
CA ARG A 374 -1.29 8.07 -14.51
C ARG A 374 -0.10 9.02 -14.56
N TRP A 375 0.55 9.11 -15.72
CA TRP A 375 1.45 10.20 -16.04
C TRP A 375 0.81 11.16 -17.04
N GLY A 376 1.08 12.45 -16.89
CA GLY A 376 0.53 13.45 -17.79
C GLY A 376 0.72 14.87 -17.31
N ASN A 377 0.05 15.79 -17.98
CA ASN A 377 0.06 17.20 -17.64
C ASN A 377 -0.84 17.48 -16.42
N HIS A 378 -0.32 18.20 -15.46
CA HIS A 378 -1.00 18.54 -14.21
C HIS A 378 -2.38 19.23 -14.37
N TRP A 379 -2.66 19.83 -15.53
CA TRP A 379 -3.96 20.46 -15.80
C TRP A 379 -5.12 19.45 -15.80
N PHE A 380 -4.88 18.18 -16.09
CA PHE A 380 -5.92 17.16 -15.99
C PHE A 380 -6.39 16.97 -14.55
N ASP A 381 -5.48 16.89 -13.60
CA ASP A 381 -5.80 16.83 -12.17
C ASP A 381 -6.46 18.11 -11.66
N LEU A 382 -5.95 19.25 -12.06
CA LEU A 382 -6.54 20.54 -11.71
C LEU A 382 -7.97 20.69 -12.25
N GLY A 383 -8.26 20.11 -13.41
CA GLY A 383 -9.61 20.01 -13.97
C GLY A 383 -10.58 19.26 -13.06
N MET A 384 -10.16 18.12 -12.53
CA MET A 384 -10.95 17.35 -11.56
C MET A 384 -11.19 18.17 -10.28
N LEU A 385 -10.13 18.73 -9.71
CA LEU A 385 -10.24 19.55 -8.50
C LEU A 385 -11.17 20.75 -8.70
N TYR A 386 -11.04 21.48 -9.82
CA TYR A 386 -11.90 22.61 -10.15
C TYR A 386 -13.36 22.18 -10.29
N PHE A 387 -13.61 21.05 -10.96
CA PHE A 387 -14.96 20.51 -11.09
C PHE A 387 -15.59 20.26 -9.72
N VAL A 388 -14.90 19.56 -8.82
CA VAL A 388 -15.40 19.27 -7.48
C VAL A 388 -15.63 20.55 -6.67
N CYS A 389 -14.70 21.51 -6.75
CA CYS A 389 -14.74 22.71 -5.93
C CYS A 389 -15.70 23.79 -6.43
N LYS A 390 -15.86 23.94 -7.73
CA LYS A 390 -16.59 25.10 -8.32
C LYS A 390 -17.82 24.70 -9.14
N CYS A 391 -17.82 23.51 -9.77
CA CYS A 391 -18.86 23.14 -10.73
C CYS A 391 -19.91 22.19 -10.16
N TRP A 392 -19.51 21.29 -9.28
CA TRP A 392 -20.39 20.25 -8.76
C TRP A 392 -21.50 20.83 -7.87
N ALA A 393 -22.70 20.19 -7.85
CA ALA A 393 -23.84 20.65 -7.08
C ALA A 393 -23.62 20.50 -5.55
N GLU A 394 -24.40 21.23 -4.76
CA GLU A 394 -24.32 21.23 -3.28
C GLU A 394 -24.52 19.84 -2.68
N GLU A 395 -25.59 19.14 -3.10
CA GLU A 395 -26.03 17.88 -2.49
C GLU A 395 -24.93 16.80 -2.61
N PRO A 396 -24.39 16.44 -3.79
CA PRO A 396 -23.34 15.44 -3.88
C PRO A 396 -22.03 15.86 -3.20
N VAL A 397 -21.68 17.16 -3.20
CA VAL A 397 -20.52 17.66 -2.46
C VAL A 397 -20.70 17.42 -0.97
N PHE A 398 -21.85 17.76 -0.43
CA PHE A 398 -22.11 17.58 0.99
C PHE A 398 -22.20 16.09 1.39
N GLU A 399 -22.85 15.27 0.59
CA GLU A 399 -22.94 13.82 0.84
C GLU A 399 -21.56 13.15 0.89
N LEU A 400 -20.66 13.53 -0.03
CA LEU A 400 -19.37 12.89 -0.15
C LEU A 400 -18.33 13.43 0.83
N PHE A 401 -18.29 14.75 1.04
CA PHE A 401 -17.22 15.41 1.79
C PHE A 401 -17.68 15.93 3.17
N HIS A 402 -18.99 16.03 3.43
CA HIS A 402 -19.59 16.63 4.62
C HIS A 402 -19.16 18.10 4.85
N ILE A 403 -18.86 18.82 3.78
CA ILE A 403 -18.58 20.26 3.75
C ILE A 403 -19.47 20.92 2.70
N SER A 404 -19.83 22.19 2.93
CA SER A 404 -20.68 22.93 2.01
C SER A 404 -19.96 23.28 0.71
N LYS A 405 -20.74 23.53 -0.36
CA LYS A 405 -20.18 24.00 -1.63
C LYS A 405 -19.41 25.32 -1.47
N VAL A 406 -19.85 26.21 -0.58
CA VAL A 406 -19.15 27.45 -0.26
C VAL A 406 -17.75 27.18 0.31
N GLN A 407 -17.65 26.27 1.26
CA GLN A 407 -16.36 25.85 1.84
C GLN A 407 -15.50 25.15 0.79
N MET A 408 -16.08 24.30 -0.06
CA MET A 408 -15.34 23.64 -1.15
C MET A 408 -14.81 24.66 -2.16
N ALA A 409 -15.58 25.69 -2.49
CA ALA A 409 -15.11 26.80 -3.33
C ALA A 409 -13.95 27.57 -2.69
N GLN A 410 -13.99 27.78 -1.35
CA GLN A 410 -12.88 28.39 -0.61
C GLN A 410 -11.62 27.51 -0.63
N VAL A 411 -11.77 26.18 -0.62
CA VAL A 411 -10.61 25.26 -0.80
C VAL A 411 -9.91 25.53 -2.11
N TRP A 412 -10.64 25.69 -3.22
CA TRP A 412 -10.04 26.07 -4.51
C TRP A 412 -9.34 27.43 -4.44
N ASP A 413 -9.98 28.42 -3.84
CA ASP A 413 -9.44 29.78 -3.78
C ASP A 413 -8.10 29.85 -3.02
N VAL A 414 -7.98 29.12 -1.91
CA VAL A 414 -6.73 28.99 -1.15
C VAL A 414 -5.73 28.15 -1.93
N PHE A 415 -6.16 26.98 -2.43
CA PHE A 415 -5.32 26.08 -3.22
C PHE A 415 -4.68 26.77 -4.41
N ALA A 416 -5.46 27.49 -5.23
CA ALA A 416 -4.96 28.13 -6.44
C ALA A 416 -3.89 29.18 -6.14
N ARG A 417 -4.07 30.00 -5.10
CA ARG A 417 -3.06 30.98 -4.68
C ARG A 417 -1.73 30.33 -4.32
N ILE A 418 -1.78 29.29 -3.52
CA ILE A 418 -0.58 28.56 -3.07
C ILE A 418 0.04 27.77 -4.23
N TYR A 419 -0.77 27.01 -4.97
CA TYR A 419 -0.29 26.17 -6.07
C TYR A 419 0.38 26.99 -7.17
N PHE A 420 -0.22 28.10 -7.59
CA PHE A 420 0.33 28.99 -8.63
C PHE A 420 1.21 30.11 -8.09
N SER A 421 1.37 30.19 -6.77
CA SER A 421 2.19 31.21 -6.10
C SER A 421 1.81 32.63 -6.51
N THR A 422 0.50 32.98 -6.53
CA THR A 422 -0.04 34.27 -6.94
C THR A 422 -1.28 34.68 -6.15
N ASP A 423 -1.37 35.95 -5.81
CA ASP A 423 -2.57 36.55 -5.21
C ASP A 423 -3.25 37.54 -6.18
N ALA A 424 -2.73 37.70 -7.40
CA ALA A 424 -3.26 38.66 -8.38
C ALA A 424 -4.61 38.18 -8.94
N PRO A 425 -5.74 38.93 -8.73
CA PRO A 425 -7.07 38.47 -9.15
C PRO A 425 -7.17 38.21 -10.66
N GLY A 426 -6.48 39.01 -11.49
CA GLY A 426 -6.44 38.83 -12.94
C GLY A 426 -5.81 37.49 -13.34
N THR A 427 -4.69 37.13 -12.70
CA THR A 427 -4.01 35.84 -12.92
C THR A 427 -4.87 34.69 -12.46
N LEU A 428 -5.52 34.78 -11.31
CA LEU A 428 -6.43 33.73 -10.82
C LEU A 428 -7.61 33.53 -11.77
N SER A 429 -8.19 34.57 -12.32
CA SER A 429 -9.26 34.52 -13.34
C SER A 429 -8.79 33.82 -14.63
N GLU A 430 -7.54 34.06 -15.04
CA GLU A 430 -6.93 33.36 -16.19
C GLU A 430 -6.71 31.92 -15.93
N ILE A 431 -6.28 31.53 -14.73
CA ILE A 431 -6.12 30.15 -14.28
C ILE A 431 -7.47 29.42 -14.33
N GLU A 432 -8.53 30.07 -13.80
CA GLU A 432 -9.88 29.46 -13.84
C GLU A 432 -10.38 29.32 -15.28
N ARG A 433 -10.11 30.26 -16.16
CA ARG A 433 -10.46 30.13 -17.58
C ARG A 433 -9.71 28.96 -18.23
N LYS A 434 -8.42 28.79 -17.91
CA LYS A 434 -7.58 27.70 -18.47
C LYS A 434 -7.98 26.29 -17.95
N VAL A 435 -8.44 26.18 -16.71
CA VAL A 435 -8.78 24.88 -16.10
C VAL A 435 -10.15 24.34 -16.53
N ARG A 436 -11.09 25.21 -16.93
CA ARG A 436 -12.47 24.81 -17.29
C ARG A 436 -12.56 23.74 -18.39
N PRO A 437 -11.81 23.79 -19.49
CA PRO A 437 -11.82 22.73 -20.48
C PRO A 437 -11.42 21.36 -19.91
N PHE A 438 -10.48 21.33 -18.97
CA PHE A 438 -10.06 20.10 -18.29
C PHE A 438 -11.14 19.57 -17.33
N ALA A 439 -11.87 20.45 -16.66
CA ALA A 439 -13.05 20.06 -15.88
C ALA A 439 -14.16 19.47 -16.79
N ALA A 440 -14.35 20.04 -17.97
CA ALA A 440 -15.27 19.49 -18.97
C ALA A 440 -14.82 18.12 -19.50
N LEU A 441 -13.52 17.88 -19.70
CA LEU A 441 -12.97 16.55 -20.00
C LEU A 441 -13.26 15.54 -18.90
N LYS A 442 -13.14 15.92 -17.63
CA LYS A 442 -13.47 15.01 -16.52
C LYS A 442 -14.96 14.65 -16.52
N LEU A 443 -15.84 15.60 -16.84
CA LEU A 443 -17.28 15.30 -17.01
C LEU A 443 -17.53 14.29 -18.12
N LEU A 444 -16.79 14.37 -19.22
CA LEU A 444 -16.87 13.37 -20.29
C LEU A 444 -16.49 11.96 -19.80
N HIS A 445 -15.48 11.85 -18.94
CA HIS A 445 -15.10 10.58 -18.29
C HIS A 445 -16.20 10.10 -17.34
N LEU A 446 -16.70 10.94 -16.43
CA LEU A 446 -17.75 10.58 -15.49
C LEU A 446 -19.01 10.07 -16.19
N LYS A 447 -19.35 10.63 -17.36
CA LYS A 447 -20.45 10.19 -18.21
C LYS A 447 -20.27 8.73 -18.70
N THR A 448 -19.05 8.32 -19.04
CA THR A 448 -18.79 6.90 -19.41
C THR A 448 -18.97 5.92 -18.26
N LEU A 449 -18.90 6.41 -17.02
CA LEU A 449 -19.19 5.63 -15.80
C LEU A 449 -20.68 5.61 -15.43
N GLY A 450 -21.55 6.18 -16.28
CA GLY A 450 -23.00 6.28 -16.03
C GLY A 450 -23.39 7.36 -15.02
N LEU A 451 -22.45 8.24 -14.67
CA LEU A 451 -22.68 9.39 -13.79
C LEU A 451 -23.15 10.57 -14.64
N HIS A 452 -24.41 10.95 -14.48
CA HIS A 452 -25.01 12.03 -15.26
C HIS A 452 -25.10 13.31 -14.42
N TYR A 453 -24.52 14.39 -14.94
CA TYR A 453 -24.59 15.72 -14.34
C TYR A 453 -25.45 16.61 -15.24
N PRO A 454 -26.54 17.19 -14.73
CA PRO A 454 -27.51 17.92 -15.56
C PRO A 454 -26.93 19.02 -16.45
N GLU A 455 -25.90 19.73 -15.96
CA GLU A 455 -25.23 20.82 -16.67
C GLU A 455 -23.97 20.36 -17.43
N GLY A 456 -23.60 19.06 -17.33
CA GLY A 456 -22.34 18.55 -17.84
C GLY A 456 -22.20 18.64 -19.36
N ASP A 457 -23.25 18.28 -20.09
CA ASP A 457 -23.25 18.37 -21.56
C ASP A 457 -23.11 19.83 -22.06
N GLY A 458 -23.76 20.76 -21.39
CA GLY A 458 -23.61 22.20 -21.69
C GLY A 458 -22.17 22.68 -21.48
N MET A 459 -21.54 22.24 -20.40
CA MET A 459 -20.15 22.58 -20.13
C MET A 459 -19.18 21.96 -21.16
N ILE A 460 -19.36 20.68 -21.51
CA ILE A 460 -18.55 20.01 -22.53
C ILE A 460 -18.69 20.73 -23.89
N ARG A 461 -19.92 21.02 -24.31
CA ARG A 461 -20.19 21.72 -25.59
C ARG A 461 -19.56 23.11 -25.62
N LYS A 462 -19.73 23.87 -24.55
CA LYS A 462 -19.18 25.22 -24.43
C LYS A 462 -17.66 25.25 -24.39
N GLU A 463 -17.06 24.51 -23.46
CA GLU A 463 -15.63 24.64 -23.15
C GLU A 463 -14.73 23.84 -24.11
N LEU A 464 -15.23 22.74 -24.70
CA LEU A 464 -14.44 21.85 -25.57
C LEU A 464 -14.87 21.91 -27.04
N LEU A 465 -16.16 22.17 -27.33
CA LEU A 465 -16.67 22.17 -28.68
C LEU A 465 -16.95 23.60 -29.21
N GLY A 466 -16.78 24.63 -28.39
CA GLY A 466 -16.99 26.02 -28.79
C GLY A 466 -18.43 26.34 -29.22
N GLU A 467 -19.41 25.58 -28.69
CA GLU A 467 -20.83 25.81 -28.94
C GLU A 467 -21.41 26.73 -27.84
N LEU A 468 -22.24 27.70 -28.24
CA LEU A 468 -22.86 28.67 -27.33
C LEU A 468 -24.11 28.11 -26.64
#